data_39a346b960c27fd9fe7cd46985f79803
#
_entry.id   39a346b960c27fd9fe7cd46985f79803
#
_cell.length_a   1.000
_cell.length_b   1.000
_cell.length_c   1.000
_cell.angle_alpha   90.00
_cell.angle_beta   90.00
_cell.angle_gamma   90.00
#
_symmetry.space_group_name_H-M   'P 1'
#
loop_
_entity.id
_entity.type
_entity.pdbx_description
1 polymer ?
#
loop_
_entity_poly.entity_id
_entity_poly.type
_entity_poly.pdbx_seq_one_letter_code
_entity_poly.pdbx_strand_id
1 'polypeptide(L)'
;MTPSFLIFLVGLLYVVIFWSLSLLRRERLSNQFAYEGLGLTGIMFSAVRWGGVGVHPIYFLVLLYLITMRVRLLVELGNMLSKWGRYHQALAVYRLALHLFPDRSSRLIALINMGAAYLEQAKPERTIEVLENAKAQIVRQLGPKYAAGCCYNLGMAYRRTGRYAHALRQFSEVDDIYPLSGYARLAEKARKATLEETGMTMFVPKEEDAERF
;
A
#
# COMPACT_ATOMS: atom_id res chain seq x y z
N MET A 1 -35.79 19.38 -10.08
CA MET A 1 -35.12 18.61 -9.01
C MET A 1 -34.67 19.58 -7.93
N THR A 2 -34.94 19.27 -6.68
CA THR A 2 -34.45 20.12 -5.56
C THR A 2 -32.93 20.01 -5.42
N PRO A 3 -32.23 21.10 -5.05
CA PRO A 3 -30.76 21.05 -4.87
C PRO A 3 -30.30 19.95 -3.90
N SER A 4 -31.07 19.71 -2.83
CA SER A 4 -30.80 18.65 -1.86
C SER A 4 -30.83 17.25 -2.47
N PHE A 5 -31.80 16.99 -3.37
CA PHE A 5 -31.90 15.70 -4.07
C PHE A 5 -30.69 15.46 -5.01
N LEU A 6 -30.21 16.52 -5.70
CA LEU A 6 -29.00 16.42 -6.52
C LEU A 6 -27.76 16.07 -5.68
N ILE A 7 -27.58 16.67 -4.52
CA ILE A 7 -26.46 16.36 -3.60
C ILE A 7 -26.53 14.89 -3.17
N PHE A 8 -27.73 14.41 -2.78
CA PHE A 8 -27.92 13.01 -2.40
C PHE A 8 -27.59 12.06 -3.55
N LEU A 9 -28.09 12.34 -4.75
CA LEU A 9 -27.84 11.51 -5.94
C LEU A 9 -26.35 11.47 -6.30
N VAL A 10 -25.66 12.62 -6.29
CA VAL A 10 -24.22 12.71 -6.58
C VAL A 10 -23.40 11.89 -5.55
N GLY A 11 -23.71 12.00 -4.27
CA GLY A 11 -23.02 11.25 -3.22
C GLY A 11 -23.27 9.74 -3.33
N LEU A 12 -24.49 9.32 -3.60
CA LEU A 12 -24.83 7.92 -3.82
C LEU A 12 -24.11 7.34 -5.04
N LEU A 13 -24.17 8.03 -6.18
CA LEU A 13 -23.47 7.63 -7.40
C LEU A 13 -21.96 7.55 -7.18
N TYR A 14 -21.38 8.49 -6.46
CA TYR A 14 -19.97 8.47 -6.10
C TYR A 14 -19.60 7.16 -5.39
N VAL A 15 -20.32 6.79 -4.33
CA VAL A 15 -20.04 5.57 -3.57
C VAL A 15 -20.22 4.32 -4.44
N VAL A 16 -21.31 4.26 -5.25
CA VAL A 16 -21.60 3.12 -6.13
C VAL A 16 -20.51 2.96 -7.20
N ILE A 17 -20.12 4.05 -7.86
CA ILE A 17 -19.07 4.02 -8.91
C ILE A 17 -17.75 3.53 -8.34
N PHE A 18 -17.29 4.08 -7.20
CA PHE A 18 -16.05 3.65 -6.58
C PHE A 18 -16.13 2.21 -6.08
N TRP A 19 -17.29 1.77 -5.58
CA TRP A 19 -17.50 0.38 -5.19
C TRP A 19 -17.40 -0.56 -6.39
N SER A 20 -18.06 -0.23 -7.49
CA SER A 20 -18.01 -1.02 -8.73
C SER A 20 -16.61 -1.09 -9.30
N LEU A 21 -15.86 0.02 -9.31
CA LEU A 21 -14.46 0.06 -9.75
C LEU A 21 -13.54 -0.80 -8.86
N SER A 22 -13.81 -0.83 -7.56
CA SER A 22 -13.06 -1.66 -6.62
C SER A 22 -13.28 -3.16 -6.86
N LEU A 23 -14.52 -3.57 -7.14
CA LEU A 23 -14.85 -4.94 -7.52
C LEU A 23 -14.14 -5.35 -8.82
N LEU A 24 -14.12 -4.49 -9.83
CA LEU A 24 -13.40 -4.72 -11.08
C LEU A 24 -11.91 -4.91 -10.88
N ARG A 25 -11.30 -4.15 -9.95
CA ARG A 25 -9.87 -4.26 -9.62
C ARG A 25 -9.57 -5.42 -8.66
N ARG A 26 -10.57 -6.18 -8.23
CA ARG A 26 -10.45 -7.21 -7.18
C ARG A 26 -9.82 -6.70 -5.88
N GLU A 27 -9.92 -5.39 -5.62
CA GLU A 27 -9.50 -4.76 -4.39
C GLU A 27 -10.70 -4.71 -3.43
N ARG A 28 -10.50 -5.06 -2.17
CA ARG A 28 -11.56 -4.91 -1.17
C ARG A 28 -11.75 -3.43 -0.86
N LEU A 29 -12.91 -2.89 -1.17
CA LEU A 29 -13.28 -1.56 -0.71
C LEU A 29 -13.34 -1.56 0.82
N SER A 30 -12.73 -0.57 1.42
CA SER A 30 -12.83 -0.37 2.87
C SER A 30 -14.26 0.04 3.23
N ASN A 31 -14.86 -0.63 4.23
CA ASN A 31 -16.13 -0.21 4.80
C ASN A 31 -16.07 1.26 5.27
N GLN A 32 -14.88 1.69 5.74
CA GLN A 32 -14.64 3.07 6.16
C GLN A 32 -14.92 4.06 5.03
N PHE A 33 -14.47 3.79 3.80
CA PHE A 33 -14.76 4.64 2.63
C PHE A 33 -16.26 4.81 2.40
N ALA A 34 -17.03 3.70 2.47
CA ALA A 34 -18.47 3.75 2.28
C ALA A 34 -19.17 4.55 3.39
N TYR A 35 -18.78 4.34 4.66
CA TYR A 35 -19.33 5.09 5.79
C TYR A 35 -18.98 6.58 5.74
N GLU A 36 -17.74 6.93 5.41
CA GLU A 36 -17.33 8.33 5.25
C GLU A 36 -18.09 8.99 4.08
N GLY A 37 -18.20 8.32 2.94
CA GLY A 37 -18.90 8.84 1.76
C GLY A 37 -20.39 9.06 2.01
N LEU A 38 -21.08 8.06 2.57
CA LEU A 38 -22.50 8.16 2.91
C LEU A 38 -22.76 9.14 4.06
N GLY A 39 -21.93 9.16 5.07
CA GLY A 39 -22.04 10.08 6.21
C GLY A 39 -21.89 11.54 5.76
N LEU A 40 -20.88 11.86 4.97
CA LEU A 40 -20.69 13.20 4.38
C LEU A 40 -21.86 13.60 3.47
N THR A 41 -22.38 12.64 2.71
CA THR A 41 -23.56 12.88 1.85
C THR A 41 -24.79 13.20 2.70
N GLY A 42 -25.03 12.47 3.79
CA GLY A 42 -26.15 12.72 4.70
C GLY A 42 -26.03 14.08 5.40
N ILE A 43 -24.82 14.45 5.87
CA ILE A 43 -24.57 15.75 6.50
C ILE A 43 -24.83 16.87 5.49
N MET A 44 -24.29 16.77 4.27
CA MET A 44 -24.46 17.81 3.26
C MET A 44 -25.92 17.91 2.80
N PHE A 45 -26.60 16.77 2.62
CA PHE A 45 -28.03 16.75 2.31
C PHE A 45 -28.84 17.50 3.37
N SER A 46 -28.58 17.24 4.65
CA SER A 46 -29.25 17.89 5.78
C SER A 46 -28.98 19.41 5.82
N ALA A 47 -27.71 19.80 5.59
CA ALA A 47 -27.33 21.21 5.55
C ALA A 47 -28.01 21.98 4.42
N VAL A 48 -28.14 21.39 3.23
CA VAL A 48 -28.84 22.00 2.09
C VAL A 48 -30.36 22.02 2.30
N ARG A 49 -30.93 20.96 2.90
CA ARG A 49 -32.39 20.81 3.05
C ARG A 49 -32.99 21.69 4.14
N TRP A 50 -32.27 21.78 5.29
CA TRP A 50 -32.76 22.49 6.49
C TRP A 50 -31.94 23.74 6.83
N GLY A 51 -30.64 23.74 6.48
CA GLY A 51 -29.74 24.87 6.77
C GLY A 51 -29.74 25.95 5.73
N GLY A 52 -30.46 25.81 4.60
CA GLY A 52 -30.49 26.81 3.52
C GLY A 52 -29.16 27.02 2.81
N VAL A 53 -28.18 26.13 3.00
CA VAL A 53 -26.84 26.25 2.41
C VAL A 53 -26.90 25.93 0.92
N GLY A 54 -26.59 26.91 0.06
CA GLY A 54 -26.48 26.72 -1.39
C GLY A 54 -25.12 26.14 -1.76
N VAL A 55 -25.05 24.83 -2.03
CA VAL A 55 -23.82 24.15 -2.47
C VAL A 55 -23.98 23.62 -3.87
N HIS A 56 -23.07 23.99 -4.76
CA HIS A 56 -23.06 23.44 -6.11
C HIS A 56 -22.58 21.97 -6.07
N PRO A 57 -23.25 21.02 -6.75
CA PRO A 57 -22.94 19.59 -6.70
C PRO A 57 -21.48 19.25 -7.06
N ILE A 58 -20.85 20.02 -7.96
CA ILE A 58 -19.45 19.82 -8.34
C ILE A 58 -18.51 20.09 -7.15
N TYR A 59 -18.71 21.18 -6.39
CA TYR A 59 -17.88 21.46 -5.22
C TYR A 59 -18.07 20.41 -4.13
N PHE A 60 -19.29 19.93 -3.95
CA PHE A 60 -19.56 18.81 -3.06
C PHE A 60 -18.80 17.54 -3.49
N LEU A 61 -18.83 17.19 -4.78
CA LEU A 61 -18.12 16.03 -5.32
C LEU A 61 -16.60 16.14 -5.11
N VAL A 62 -16.01 17.31 -5.34
CA VAL A 62 -14.58 17.57 -5.10
C VAL A 62 -14.25 17.41 -3.62
N LEU A 63 -15.05 17.99 -2.73
CA LEU A 63 -14.87 17.88 -1.29
C LEU A 63 -14.96 16.42 -0.83
N LEU A 64 -15.98 15.70 -1.30
CA LEU A 64 -16.19 14.29 -1.02
C LEU A 64 -14.99 13.44 -1.45
N TYR A 65 -14.48 13.68 -2.66
CA TYR A 65 -13.29 13.01 -3.19
C TYR A 65 -12.05 13.31 -2.35
N LEU A 66 -11.79 14.57 -2.03
CA LEU A 66 -10.61 14.97 -1.23
C LEU A 66 -10.63 14.35 0.17
N ILE A 67 -11.80 14.32 0.82
CA ILE A 67 -11.92 13.76 2.17
C ILE A 67 -11.79 12.23 2.15
N THR A 68 -12.51 11.55 1.27
CA THR A 68 -12.51 10.07 1.25
C THR A 68 -11.22 9.48 0.69
N MET A 69 -10.52 10.20 -0.22
CA MET A 69 -9.28 9.75 -0.84
C MET A 69 -8.01 10.37 -0.21
N ARG A 70 -8.15 11.14 0.88
CA ARG A 70 -7.04 11.90 1.52
C ARG A 70 -5.76 11.07 1.72
N VAL A 71 -5.89 9.85 2.22
CA VAL A 71 -4.73 8.98 2.49
C VAL A 71 -4.08 8.51 1.19
N ARG A 72 -4.89 8.09 0.21
CA ARG A 72 -4.38 7.67 -1.11
C ARG A 72 -3.66 8.80 -1.83
N LEU A 73 -4.23 10.01 -1.81
CA LEU A 73 -3.61 11.20 -2.40
C LEU A 73 -2.26 11.52 -1.74
N LEU A 74 -2.18 11.42 -0.41
CA LEU A 74 -0.91 11.61 0.30
C LEU A 74 0.10 10.51 -0.02
N VAL A 75 -0.31 9.26 -0.11
CA VAL A 75 0.59 8.17 -0.51
C VAL A 75 1.14 8.42 -1.92
N GLU A 76 0.30 8.83 -2.87
CA GLU A 76 0.75 9.16 -4.23
C GLU A 76 1.69 10.38 -4.25
N LEU A 77 1.40 11.41 -3.46
CA LEU A 77 2.32 12.54 -3.28
C LEU A 77 3.67 12.09 -2.70
N GLY A 78 3.65 11.22 -1.69
CA GLY A 78 4.86 10.61 -1.14
C GLY A 78 5.65 9.81 -2.19
N ASN A 79 4.96 9.02 -3.01
CA ASN A 79 5.56 8.26 -4.11
C ASN A 79 6.20 9.18 -5.16
N MET A 80 5.55 10.29 -5.48
CA MET A 80 6.09 11.29 -6.40
C MET A 80 7.36 11.95 -5.84
N LEU A 81 7.33 12.34 -4.56
CA LEU A 81 8.50 12.90 -3.88
C LEU A 81 9.66 11.88 -3.82
N SER A 82 9.34 10.62 -3.55
CA SER A 82 10.32 9.53 -3.53
C SER A 82 10.99 9.33 -4.90
N LYS A 83 10.21 9.38 -5.99
CA LYS A 83 10.73 9.32 -7.37
C LYS A 83 11.66 10.49 -7.71
N TRP A 84 11.45 11.65 -7.09
CA TRP A 84 12.33 12.82 -7.24
C TRP A 84 13.55 12.80 -6.30
N GLY A 85 13.77 11.71 -5.58
CA GLY A 85 14.86 11.59 -4.61
C GLY A 85 14.65 12.38 -3.31
N ARG A 86 13.46 12.97 -3.11
CA ARG A 86 13.12 13.76 -1.91
C ARG A 86 12.61 12.88 -0.78
N TYR A 87 13.39 11.88 -0.39
CA TYR A 87 12.99 10.83 0.56
C TYR A 87 12.59 11.37 1.94
N HIS A 88 13.22 12.44 2.45
CA HIS A 88 12.83 13.08 3.71
C HIS A 88 11.41 13.63 3.66
N GLN A 89 11.07 14.31 2.58
CA GLN A 89 9.73 14.86 2.37
C GLN A 89 8.70 13.74 2.15
N ALA A 90 9.06 12.71 1.37
CA ALA A 90 8.22 11.54 1.18
C ALA A 90 7.86 10.87 2.51
N LEU A 91 8.85 10.65 3.39
CA LEU A 91 8.61 10.08 4.73
C LEU A 91 7.71 10.97 5.60
N ALA A 92 7.84 12.29 5.54
CA ALA A 92 6.96 13.21 6.27
C ALA A 92 5.51 13.08 5.77
N VAL A 93 5.30 12.99 4.44
CA VAL A 93 3.98 12.80 3.83
C VAL A 93 3.39 11.43 4.18
N TYR A 94 4.17 10.34 4.14
CA TYR A 94 3.69 9.02 4.57
C TYR A 94 3.29 8.99 6.05
N ARG A 95 4.06 9.64 6.95
CA ARG A 95 3.68 9.78 8.35
C ARG A 95 2.37 10.54 8.51
N LEU A 96 2.20 11.65 7.77
CA LEU A 96 0.95 12.41 7.76
C LEU A 96 -0.22 11.53 7.31
N ALA A 97 -0.03 10.74 6.23
CA ALA A 97 -1.03 9.79 5.76
C ALA A 97 -1.44 8.78 6.85
N LEU A 98 -0.47 8.28 7.64
CA LEU A 98 -0.73 7.36 8.75
C LEU A 98 -1.48 8.01 9.92
N HIS A 99 -1.40 9.33 10.11
CA HIS A 99 -2.13 10.06 11.16
C HIS A 99 -3.56 10.44 10.76
N LEU A 100 -3.90 10.42 9.47
CA LEU A 100 -5.22 10.83 8.97
C LEU A 100 -6.24 9.69 8.93
N PHE A 101 -6.22 8.80 9.92
CA PHE A 101 -7.15 7.68 10.04
C PHE A 101 -7.24 6.84 8.75
N PRO A 102 -6.12 6.25 8.31
CA PRO A 102 -6.11 5.39 7.13
C PRO A 102 -6.94 4.14 7.33
N ASP A 103 -7.61 3.69 6.28
CA ASP A 103 -8.12 2.33 6.26
C ASP A 103 -6.97 1.31 6.26
N ARG A 104 -7.27 0.06 6.58
CA ARG A 104 -6.24 -0.99 6.74
C ARG A 104 -5.34 -1.14 5.52
N SER A 105 -5.93 -1.16 4.33
CA SER A 105 -5.16 -1.33 3.08
C SER A 105 -4.27 -0.14 2.80
N SER A 106 -4.79 1.08 2.90
CA SER A 106 -4.03 2.31 2.70
C SER A 106 -2.89 2.47 3.72
N ARG A 107 -3.13 2.06 4.98
CA ARG A 107 -2.09 2.02 6.01
C ARG A 107 -0.94 1.09 5.63
N LEU A 108 -1.24 -0.14 5.21
CA LEU A 108 -0.22 -1.12 4.84
C LEU A 108 0.56 -0.69 3.61
N ILE A 109 -0.10 -0.09 2.60
CA ILE A 109 0.56 0.46 1.41
C ILE A 109 1.50 1.62 1.81
N ALA A 110 1.08 2.51 2.69
CA ALA A 110 1.93 3.59 3.20
C ALA A 110 3.16 3.04 3.92
N LEU A 111 3.04 1.97 4.72
CA LEU A 111 4.16 1.32 5.41
C LEU A 111 5.15 0.67 4.43
N ILE A 112 4.67 0.02 3.37
CA ILE A 112 5.55 -0.55 2.32
C ILE A 112 6.37 0.56 1.65
N ASN A 113 5.73 1.66 1.28
CA ASN A 113 6.39 2.79 0.62
C ASN A 113 7.35 3.52 1.58
N MET A 114 7.00 3.61 2.87
CA MET A 114 7.90 4.10 3.91
C MET A 114 9.15 3.23 4.04
N GLY A 115 8.98 1.90 4.05
CA GLY A 115 10.10 0.96 4.09
C GLY A 115 11.04 1.14 2.89
N ALA A 116 10.48 1.26 1.67
CA ALA A 116 11.25 1.55 0.47
C ALA A 116 12.01 2.89 0.58
N ALA A 117 11.35 3.96 1.07
CA ALA A 117 11.98 5.27 1.22
C ALA A 117 13.11 5.25 2.29
N TYR A 118 13.00 4.45 3.35
CA TYR A 118 14.09 4.25 4.31
C TYR A 118 15.28 3.51 3.68
N LEU A 119 15.04 2.52 2.82
CA LEU A 119 16.11 1.85 2.08
C LEU A 119 16.90 2.84 1.21
N GLU A 120 16.21 3.73 0.50
CA GLU A 120 16.83 4.75 -0.34
C GLU A 120 17.61 5.79 0.49
N GLN A 121 17.23 6.00 1.75
CA GLN A 121 17.99 6.82 2.71
C GLN A 121 19.17 6.09 3.38
N ALA A 122 19.49 4.88 2.96
CA ALA A 122 20.49 4.03 3.59
C ALA A 122 20.21 3.76 5.09
N LYS A 123 18.93 3.56 5.46
CA LYS A 123 18.46 3.23 6.81
C LYS A 123 17.77 1.86 6.83
N PRO A 124 18.52 0.77 6.55
CA PRO A 124 17.93 -0.55 6.39
C PRO A 124 17.29 -1.09 7.69
N GLU A 125 17.82 -0.75 8.87
CA GLU A 125 17.24 -1.17 10.14
C GLU A 125 15.82 -0.61 10.34
N ARG A 126 15.57 0.63 9.92
CA ARG A 126 14.22 1.21 9.95
C ARG A 126 13.27 0.53 8.98
N THR A 127 13.78 0.09 7.83
CA THR A 127 12.99 -0.72 6.90
C THR A 127 12.57 -2.03 7.53
N ILE A 128 13.51 -2.74 8.18
CA ILE A 128 13.23 -4.01 8.85
C ILE A 128 12.18 -3.79 9.94
N GLU A 129 12.37 -2.81 10.83
CA GLU A 129 11.44 -2.49 11.91
C GLU A 129 10.00 -2.27 11.39
N VAL A 130 9.85 -1.44 10.36
CA VAL A 130 8.53 -1.07 9.83
C VAL A 130 7.87 -2.24 9.11
N LEU A 131 8.61 -2.96 8.26
CA LEU A 131 8.02 -3.97 7.40
C LEU A 131 7.84 -5.32 8.08
N GLU A 132 8.70 -5.73 9.03
CA GLU A 132 8.48 -6.96 9.79
C GLU A 132 7.20 -6.91 10.60
N ASN A 133 6.97 -5.79 11.30
CA ASN A 133 5.75 -5.58 12.08
C ASN A 133 4.47 -5.60 11.21
N ALA A 134 4.58 -5.25 9.93
CA ALA A 134 3.45 -5.19 9.01
C ALA A 134 3.30 -6.42 8.10
N LYS A 135 4.37 -7.19 7.88
CA LYS A 135 4.46 -8.26 6.87
C LYS A 135 3.29 -9.25 6.91
N ALA A 136 2.99 -9.81 8.08
CA ALA A 136 1.92 -10.79 8.24
C ALA A 136 0.54 -10.25 7.82
N GLN A 137 0.31 -8.95 8.06
CA GLN A 137 -0.92 -8.29 7.65
C GLN A 137 -0.90 -7.98 6.14
N ILE A 138 0.24 -7.56 5.60
CA ILE A 138 0.42 -7.27 4.17
C ILE A 138 0.12 -8.52 3.34
N VAL A 139 0.76 -9.65 3.67
CA VAL A 139 0.56 -10.93 2.96
C VAL A 139 -0.89 -11.38 3.01
N ARG A 140 -1.58 -11.20 4.13
CA ARG A 140 -2.97 -11.66 4.32
C ARG A 140 -4.02 -10.73 3.71
N GLN A 141 -3.77 -9.42 3.66
CA GLN A 141 -4.79 -8.41 3.34
C GLN A 141 -4.58 -7.71 2.00
N LEU A 142 -3.34 -7.62 1.53
CA LEU A 142 -3.01 -7.01 0.24
C LEU A 142 -2.79 -8.09 -0.83
N GLY A 143 -2.91 -7.69 -2.09
CA GLY A 143 -2.64 -8.58 -3.21
C GLY A 143 -1.16 -8.97 -3.36
N PRO A 144 -0.86 -10.01 -4.17
CA PRO A 144 0.48 -10.59 -4.33
C PRO A 144 1.56 -9.56 -4.68
N LYS A 145 1.22 -8.55 -5.47
CA LYS A 145 2.14 -7.46 -5.86
C LYS A 145 2.71 -6.72 -4.64
N TYR A 146 1.87 -6.39 -3.66
CA TYR A 146 2.29 -5.66 -2.45
C TYR A 146 3.07 -6.56 -1.49
N ALA A 147 2.64 -7.81 -1.35
CA ALA A 147 3.33 -8.80 -0.55
C ALA A 147 4.74 -9.07 -1.09
N ALA A 148 4.88 -9.28 -2.41
CA ALA A 148 6.17 -9.45 -3.07
C ALA A 148 7.07 -8.21 -2.91
N GLY A 149 6.51 -6.99 -3.06
CA GLY A 149 7.24 -5.74 -2.82
C GLY A 149 7.73 -5.60 -1.37
N CYS A 150 6.92 -6.01 -0.39
CA CYS A 150 7.31 -6.03 1.02
C CYS A 150 8.50 -6.99 1.26
N CYS A 151 8.40 -8.24 0.78
CA CYS A 151 9.45 -9.24 0.92
C CYS A 151 10.72 -8.81 0.20
N TYR A 152 10.63 -8.23 -1.00
CA TYR A 152 11.79 -7.71 -1.73
C TYR A 152 12.50 -6.60 -0.92
N ASN A 153 11.76 -5.62 -0.40
CA ASN A 153 12.34 -4.53 0.40
C ASN A 153 12.96 -5.04 1.71
N LEU A 154 12.35 -6.03 2.36
CA LEU A 154 12.94 -6.70 3.53
C LEU A 154 14.23 -7.43 3.16
N GLY A 155 14.23 -8.19 2.07
CA GLY A 155 15.43 -8.88 1.57
C GLY A 155 16.58 -7.91 1.32
N MET A 156 16.30 -6.79 0.66
CA MET A 156 17.30 -5.74 0.43
C MET A 156 17.80 -5.11 1.73
N ALA A 157 16.91 -4.89 2.71
CA ALA A 157 17.29 -4.35 4.00
C ALA A 157 18.18 -5.33 4.79
N TYR A 158 17.83 -6.60 4.82
CA TYR A 158 18.64 -7.64 5.45
C TYR A 158 19.99 -7.80 4.77
N ARG A 159 20.07 -7.75 3.45
CA ARG A 159 21.33 -7.78 2.72
C ARG A 159 22.23 -6.61 3.12
N ARG A 160 21.68 -5.38 3.18
CA ARG A 160 22.45 -4.18 3.56
C ARG A 160 22.91 -4.19 5.03
N THR A 161 22.28 -5.00 5.89
CA THR A 161 22.69 -5.19 7.30
C THR A 161 23.56 -6.43 7.51
N GLY A 162 24.00 -7.12 6.46
CA GLY A 162 24.82 -8.34 6.55
C GLY A 162 24.07 -9.58 7.03
N ARG A 163 22.74 -9.52 7.15
CA ARG A 163 21.88 -10.65 7.56
C ARG A 163 21.50 -11.50 6.35
N TYR A 164 22.50 -12.07 5.69
CA TYR A 164 22.35 -12.70 4.38
C TYR A 164 21.36 -13.87 4.35
N ALA A 165 21.34 -14.73 5.38
CA ALA A 165 20.39 -15.83 5.47
C ALA A 165 18.93 -15.34 5.46
N HIS A 166 18.64 -14.27 6.19
CA HIS A 166 17.32 -13.64 6.18
C HIS A 166 17.02 -13.01 4.81
N ALA A 167 18.00 -12.37 4.19
CA ALA A 167 17.84 -11.77 2.86
C ALA A 167 17.47 -12.84 1.83
N LEU A 168 18.21 -13.95 1.77
CA LEU A 168 17.96 -15.06 0.84
C LEU A 168 16.55 -15.65 1.02
N ARG A 169 16.12 -15.85 2.27
CA ARG A 169 14.77 -16.32 2.58
C ARG A 169 13.70 -15.35 2.06
N GLN A 170 13.89 -14.03 2.26
CA GLN A 170 12.93 -13.04 1.79
C GLN A 170 12.87 -13.00 0.25
N PHE A 171 14.01 -13.13 -0.44
CA PHE A 171 14.02 -13.19 -1.90
C PHE A 171 13.34 -14.44 -2.46
N SER A 172 13.52 -15.62 -1.83
CA SER A 172 12.79 -16.84 -2.22
C SER A 172 11.29 -16.70 -2.03
N GLU A 173 10.86 -16.09 -0.92
CA GLU A 173 9.43 -15.85 -0.65
C GLU A 173 8.76 -14.93 -1.71
N VAL A 174 9.52 -14.05 -2.36
CA VAL A 174 8.99 -13.24 -3.50
C VAL A 174 8.57 -14.13 -4.66
N ASP A 175 9.40 -15.15 -5.00
CA ASP A 175 9.11 -16.08 -6.09
C ASP A 175 7.88 -16.94 -5.77
N ASP A 176 7.72 -17.38 -4.53
CA ASP A 176 6.56 -18.15 -4.07
C ASP A 176 5.26 -17.34 -4.13
N ILE A 177 5.31 -16.05 -3.76
CA ILE A 177 4.12 -15.19 -3.69
C ILE A 177 3.69 -14.69 -5.07
N TYR A 178 4.63 -14.28 -5.91
CA TYR A 178 4.32 -13.64 -7.19
C TYR A 178 5.36 -13.98 -8.27
N PRO A 179 5.37 -15.23 -8.74
CA PRO A 179 6.30 -15.68 -9.78
C PRO A 179 6.12 -14.87 -11.06
N LEU A 180 7.16 -14.79 -11.87
CA LEU A 180 7.21 -14.06 -13.15
C LEU A 180 6.96 -12.55 -13.05
N SER A 181 6.86 -12.00 -11.86
CA SER A 181 6.70 -10.56 -11.64
C SER A 181 8.00 -9.78 -11.84
N GLY A 182 7.89 -8.45 -11.95
CA GLY A 182 9.06 -7.58 -11.90
C GLY A 182 9.85 -7.73 -10.58
N TYR A 183 9.14 -7.94 -9.45
CA TYR A 183 9.78 -8.18 -8.16
C TYR A 183 10.51 -9.53 -8.11
N ALA A 184 9.96 -10.59 -8.69
CA ALA A 184 10.62 -11.89 -8.76
C ALA A 184 11.96 -11.80 -9.52
N ARG A 185 11.97 -11.14 -10.67
CA ARG A 185 13.23 -10.90 -11.44
C ARG A 185 14.25 -10.09 -10.63
N LEU A 186 13.82 -9.06 -9.91
CA LEU A 186 14.70 -8.25 -9.06
C LEU A 186 15.20 -9.06 -7.86
N ALA A 187 14.35 -9.86 -7.24
CA ALA A 187 14.70 -10.73 -6.11
C ALA A 187 15.71 -11.81 -6.54
N GLU A 188 15.51 -12.43 -7.70
CA GLU A 188 16.44 -13.42 -8.23
C GLU A 188 17.83 -12.82 -8.49
N LYS A 189 17.87 -11.62 -9.12
CA LYS A 189 19.15 -10.90 -9.31
C LYS A 189 19.83 -10.58 -8.00
N ALA A 190 19.08 -10.09 -7.00
CA ALA A 190 19.60 -9.75 -5.69
C ALA A 190 20.07 -11.00 -4.93
N ARG A 191 19.34 -12.12 -5.06
CA ARG A 191 19.69 -13.41 -4.48
C ARG A 191 21.01 -13.94 -5.04
N LYS A 192 21.19 -13.97 -6.37
CA LYS A 192 22.43 -14.38 -7.02
C LYS A 192 23.61 -13.53 -6.54
N ALA A 193 23.48 -12.22 -6.54
CA ALA A 193 24.49 -11.30 -6.08
C ALA A 193 24.82 -11.51 -4.57
N THR A 194 23.85 -11.89 -3.75
CA THR A 194 24.07 -12.20 -2.33
C THR A 194 24.83 -13.50 -2.15
N LEU A 195 24.54 -14.53 -2.93
CA LEU A 195 25.25 -15.81 -2.92
C LEU A 195 26.71 -15.65 -3.36
N GLU A 196 26.95 -14.90 -4.43
CA GLU A 196 28.29 -14.58 -4.92
C GLU A 196 29.12 -13.82 -3.87
N GLU A 197 28.50 -12.81 -3.21
CA GLU A 197 29.14 -11.99 -2.19
C GLU A 197 29.54 -12.80 -0.93
N THR A 198 28.74 -13.80 -0.56
CA THR A 198 28.93 -14.58 0.65
C THR A 198 29.64 -15.90 0.46
N GLY A 199 29.83 -16.36 -0.77
CA GLY A 199 30.31 -17.71 -1.07
C GLY A 199 29.37 -18.82 -0.61
N MET A 200 28.13 -18.49 -0.22
CA MET A 200 27.13 -19.47 0.19
C MET A 200 26.62 -20.22 -1.05
N THR A 201 26.77 -21.53 -1.08
CA THR A 201 26.10 -22.38 -2.06
C THR A 201 24.63 -22.55 -1.65
N MET A 202 23.70 -22.45 -2.62
CA MET A 202 22.33 -22.84 -2.39
C MET A 202 22.30 -24.34 -2.06
N PHE A 203 21.89 -24.68 -0.85
CA PHE A 203 21.44 -26.03 -0.57
C PHE A 203 20.07 -26.18 -1.27
N VAL A 204 20.10 -26.66 -2.52
CA VAL A 204 18.94 -27.22 -3.19
C VAL A 204 18.83 -28.64 -2.61
N PRO A 205 17.80 -28.98 -1.81
CA PRO A 205 17.56 -30.37 -1.45
C PRO A 205 17.41 -31.12 -2.78
N LYS A 206 18.30 -32.07 -3.04
CA LYS A 206 18.12 -32.98 -4.17
C LYS A 206 16.84 -33.75 -3.91
N GLU A 207 16.02 -33.95 -4.97
CA GLU A 207 14.80 -34.74 -4.90
C GLU A 207 14.99 -36.14 -4.28
N GLU A 208 16.23 -36.64 -4.25
CA GLU A 208 16.60 -37.91 -3.62
C GLU A 208 16.46 -37.93 -2.08
N ASP A 209 16.42 -36.75 -1.40
CA ASP A 209 16.22 -36.71 0.05
C ASP A 209 14.72 -36.67 0.45
N ALA A 210 13.82 -36.46 -0.48
CA ALA A 210 12.36 -36.44 -0.23
C ALA A 210 11.74 -37.87 -0.15
N GLU A 211 12.45 -38.90 -0.61
CA GLU A 211 11.97 -40.30 -0.56
C GLU A 211 12.38 -41.05 0.72
N ARG A 212 13.04 -40.38 1.67
CA ARG A 212 13.54 -41.05 2.90
C ARG A 212 12.76 -40.70 4.18
N PHE A 213 11.60 -40.03 4.09
CA PHE A 213 10.74 -39.78 5.25
C PHE A 213 9.31 -40.22 5.02
#